data_0097bb84376847b6372148c8dad2c44c
#
_entry.id   0097bb84376847b6372148c8dad2c44c
#
_cell.length_a   1.000
_cell.length_b   1.000
_cell.length_c   1.000
_cell.angle_alpha   90.00
_cell.angle_beta   90.00
_cell.angle_gamma   90.00
#
_symmetry.space_group_name_H-M   'P 1'
#
loop_
_entity.id
_entity.type
_entity.pdbx_description
1 polymer ?
#
loop_
_entity_poly.entity_id
_entity_poly.type
_entity_poly.pdbx_seq_one_letter_code
_entity_poly.pdbx_strand_id
1 'polypeptide(L)'
;MYTHRLTLILATLTGFCDDALAQQAATLAAPPPLAIAGPEPEASSPLPVEQVVASIGRGVDFLTQSQRKDGAWGSAESQRYYGITAPIPGAHNAFRTAVTSLALVALIDASSQLEGDRLAAAQSAIEKGQDWLLEFGDELRRAAPDAYGQRRDSHTHQRTFTLYNVWGHAYAIHALVSLYDRAEGDPELQAKLKSALEYQVDRLRRCAFLNGGWGYYDMVARTKTPSGSPISFTTATVLIALQEAAELEVSFPQELTQKALDSILRQRYPDFAYAYGEYLRFHPRIGINRPAGSLGRSQVCNLALRMYGDTQVTDEVLRTWLDRLVARNGWLSMSRKRHIPGESPHFADFSVAGYFFYYGHFYAAKCIEELPAAEQPFYQDHLANILVPLQEKDGSWWDFLLYDYHQAAGTGMAVSTLVRTLHE
;
A
#
# COMPACT_ATOMS: atom_id res chain seq x y z
N MET A 1 2.70 -5.85 29.31
CA MET A 1 1.96 -6.78 30.19
C MET A 1 0.71 -7.29 29.47
N TYR A 2 0.89 -7.95 28.33
CA TYR A 2 -0.18 -8.59 27.55
C TYR A 2 0.31 -9.97 27.11
N THR A 3 0.21 -10.91 28.03
CA THR A 3 0.27 -12.34 27.76
C THR A 3 -1.03 -12.96 28.28
N HIS A 4 -1.60 -13.88 27.51
CA HIS A 4 -2.76 -14.72 27.78
C HIS A 4 -4.13 -14.22 27.34
N ARG A 5 -4.50 -14.53 26.09
CA ARG A 5 -5.80 -15.08 25.70
C ARG A 5 -5.75 -15.75 24.32
N LEU A 6 -5.00 -16.82 24.23
CA LEU A 6 -5.05 -17.75 23.10
C LEU A 6 -5.05 -19.17 23.63
N THR A 7 -6.15 -19.56 24.23
CA THR A 7 -6.46 -20.99 24.51
C THR A 7 -7.92 -21.06 24.90
N LEU A 8 -8.76 -21.46 24.01
CA LEU A 8 -9.96 -22.28 24.19
C LEU A 8 -11.00 -22.02 23.08
N ILE A 9 -10.77 -22.49 21.86
CA ILE A 9 -11.80 -23.03 20.96
C ILE A 9 -11.04 -23.98 19.99
N LEU A 10 -10.57 -25.11 20.51
CA LEU A 10 -10.10 -26.21 19.70
C LEU A 10 -10.37 -27.51 20.47
N ALA A 11 -11.61 -27.89 20.53
CA ALA A 11 -11.98 -29.25 20.88
C ALA A 11 -13.43 -29.46 20.46
N THR A 12 -13.65 -29.94 19.28
CA THR A 12 -14.62 -30.97 18.86
C THR A 12 -14.85 -30.87 17.33
N LEU A 13 -13.95 -31.45 16.57
CA LEU A 13 -14.15 -32.01 15.22
C LEU A 13 -12.87 -32.76 14.83
N THR A 14 -12.44 -33.67 15.70
CA THR A 14 -11.38 -34.63 15.38
C THR A 14 -12.05 -35.89 14.82
N GLY A 15 -11.71 -36.20 13.61
CA GLY A 15 -11.93 -37.49 13.00
C GLY A 15 -12.22 -37.40 11.53
N PHE A 16 -11.21 -37.62 10.71
CA PHE A 16 -11.18 -37.90 9.27
C PHE A 16 -10.61 -36.83 8.30
N CYS A 17 -9.83 -35.87 8.77
CA CYS A 17 -9.07 -35.03 7.84
C CYS A 17 -7.56 -34.91 8.13
N ASP A 18 -7.04 -35.56 9.17
CA ASP A 18 -5.65 -35.34 9.60
C ASP A 18 -4.58 -35.95 8.70
N ASP A 19 -4.88 -37.04 7.97
CA ASP A 19 -3.86 -37.68 7.14
C ASP A 19 -3.66 -37.02 5.76
N ALA A 20 -4.65 -36.35 5.21
CA ALA A 20 -4.54 -35.70 3.90
C ALA A 20 -3.86 -34.32 4.02
N LEU A 21 -4.08 -33.60 5.13
CA LEU A 21 -3.41 -32.32 5.40
C LEU A 21 -1.98 -32.51 5.89
N ALA A 22 -1.73 -33.58 6.67
CA ALA A 22 -0.37 -33.95 7.10
C ALA A 22 0.51 -34.44 5.95
N GLN A 23 -0.06 -35.09 4.94
CA GLN A 23 0.68 -35.49 3.73
C GLN A 23 0.93 -34.33 2.75
N GLN A 24 0.14 -33.27 2.77
CA GLN A 24 0.43 -32.05 2.01
C GLN A 24 1.44 -31.11 2.71
N ALA A 25 1.63 -31.26 4.02
CA ALA A 25 2.68 -30.55 4.75
C ALA A 25 4.08 -31.17 4.59
N ALA A 26 4.17 -32.38 4.06
CA ALA A 26 5.42 -33.06 3.85
C ALA A 26 5.98 -32.76 2.45
N THR A 27 6.97 -31.89 2.41
CA THR A 27 7.83 -31.46 1.29
C THR A 27 7.37 -30.17 0.58
N LEU A 28 7.27 -29.08 1.32
CA LEU A 28 7.46 -27.78 0.70
C LEU A 28 8.92 -27.74 0.22
N ALA A 29 9.11 -27.88 -1.09
CA ALA A 29 10.42 -27.75 -1.69
C ALA A 29 11.03 -26.42 -1.25
N ALA A 30 12.30 -26.43 -0.87
CA ALA A 30 13.04 -25.21 -0.60
C ALA A 30 12.81 -24.21 -1.76
N PRO A 31 12.74 -22.90 -1.50
CA PRO A 31 12.58 -21.92 -2.55
C PRO A 31 13.66 -22.12 -3.60
N PRO A 32 13.33 -21.92 -4.89
CA PRO A 32 14.30 -22.14 -5.95
C PRO A 32 15.55 -21.28 -5.72
N PRO A 33 16.75 -21.74 -6.10
CA PRO A 33 18.01 -21.00 -5.84
C PRO A 33 17.99 -19.54 -6.31
N LEU A 34 17.27 -19.24 -7.38
CA LEU A 34 17.09 -17.86 -7.90
C LEU A 34 16.29 -16.97 -6.93
N ALA A 35 15.47 -17.54 -6.05
CA ALA A 35 14.71 -16.77 -5.08
C ALA A 35 15.60 -16.20 -3.97
N ILE A 36 16.63 -16.96 -3.60
CA ILE A 36 17.57 -16.61 -2.53
C ILE A 36 18.92 -16.09 -3.04
N ALA A 37 19.06 -15.90 -4.36
CA ALA A 37 20.27 -15.31 -4.96
C ALA A 37 20.06 -13.80 -5.16
N GLY A 38 20.98 -13.00 -4.71
CA GLY A 38 20.96 -11.55 -4.87
C GLY A 38 22.21 -10.89 -4.34
N PRO A 39 22.36 -9.57 -4.58
CA PRO A 39 23.42 -8.81 -3.94
C PRO A 39 23.14 -8.74 -2.43
N GLU A 40 24.17 -8.89 -1.65
CA GLU A 40 24.12 -8.59 -0.22
C GLU A 40 24.57 -7.14 -0.02
N PRO A 41 23.76 -6.29 0.64
CA PRO A 41 24.18 -4.92 0.91
C PRO A 41 25.30 -4.91 1.95
N GLU A 42 26.24 -3.96 1.80
CA GLU A 42 27.24 -3.72 2.82
C GLU A 42 26.58 -3.20 4.10
N ALA A 43 27.17 -3.54 5.26
CA ALA A 43 26.67 -3.04 6.54
C ALA A 43 26.65 -1.51 6.55
N SER A 44 25.55 -0.93 7.02
CA SER A 44 25.37 0.50 7.15
C SER A 44 25.54 0.91 8.60
N SER A 45 26.18 2.05 8.85
CA SER A 45 26.20 2.62 10.20
C SER A 45 24.82 3.22 10.52
N PRO A 46 24.25 2.94 11.70
CA PRO A 46 22.98 3.51 12.09
C PRO A 46 23.08 5.05 12.16
N LEU A 47 22.02 5.73 11.74
CA LEU A 47 21.89 7.15 11.98
C LEU A 47 21.60 7.43 13.47
N PRO A 48 22.05 8.58 14.02
CA PRO A 48 21.59 9.00 15.34
C PRO A 48 20.06 9.05 15.39
N VAL A 49 19.46 8.50 16.43
CA VAL A 49 18.01 8.45 16.62
C VAL A 49 17.40 9.87 16.54
N GLU A 50 18.08 10.85 17.11
CA GLU A 50 17.64 12.25 17.09
C GLU A 50 17.56 12.81 15.66
N GLN A 51 18.43 12.35 14.75
CA GLN A 51 18.38 12.75 13.35
C GLN A 51 17.16 12.15 12.63
N VAL A 52 16.84 10.91 12.91
CA VAL A 52 15.64 10.24 12.36
C VAL A 52 14.38 10.91 12.90
N VAL A 53 14.29 11.10 14.22
CA VAL A 53 13.16 11.78 14.88
C VAL A 53 13.00 13.22 14.36
N ALA A 54 14.09 13.97 14.20
CA ALA A 54 14.04 15.30 13.60
C ALA A 54 13.52 15.27 12.15
N SER A 55 13.88 14.26 11.38
CA SER A 55 13.37 14.06 10.02
C SER A 55 11.88 13.74 10.01
N ILE A 56 11.42 12.85 10.90
CA ILE A 56 9.99 12.56 11.11
C ILE A 56 9.25 13.85 11.45
N GLY A 57 9.77 14.64 12.42
CA GLY A 57 9.17 15.90 12.84
C GLY A 57 8.98 16.89 11.69
N ARG A 58 9.98 17.04 10.80
CA ARG A 58 9.82 17.90 9.61
C ARG A 58 8.78 17.38 8.63
N GLY A 59 8.67 16.05 8.48
CA GLY A 59 7.61 15.43 7.67
C GLY A 59 6.22 15.69 8.24
N VAL A 60 6.07 15.61 9.56
CA VAL A 60 4.83 15.96 10.26
C VAL A 60 4.50 17.44 10.07
N ASP A 61 5.49 18.34 10.21
CA ASP A 61 5.29 19.77 9.94
C ASP A 61 4.79 20.03 8.51
N PHE A 62 5.36 19.34 7.51
CA PHE A 62 4.88 19.42 6.14
C PHE A 62 3.43 18.92 6.02
N LEU A 63 3.10 17.78 6.58
CA LEU A 63 1.73 17.21 6.50
C LEU A 63 0.73 18.16 7.17
N THR A 64 0.99 18.65 8.36
CA THR A 64 0.08 19.55 9.07
C THR A 64 -0.12 20.89 8.36
N GLN A 65 0.95 21.45 7.74
CA GLN A 65 0.88 22.70 6.99
C GLN A 65 0.21 22.55 5.62
N SER A 66 0.33 21.38 4.98
CA SER A 66 -0.24 21.11 3.67
C SER A 66 -1.70 20.62 3.71
N GLN A 67 -2.24 20.35 4.91
CA GLN A 67 -3.65 19.97 5.08
C GLN A 67 -4.57 21.09 4.58
N ARG A 68 -5.55 20.73 3.80
CA ARG A 68 -6.54 21.68 3.29
C ARG A 68 -7.55 22.07 4.37
N LYS A 69 -8.25 23.18 4.12
CA LYS A 69 -9.24 23.71 5.08
C LYS A 69 -10.38 22.75 5.40
N ASP A 70 -10.69 21.86 4.47
CA ASP A 70 -11.71 20.82 4.64
C ASP A 70 -11.21 19.55 5.33
N GLY A 71 -9.94 19.51 5.76
CA GLY A 71 -9.34 18.40 6.49
C GLY A 71 -8.61 17.37 5.62
N ALA A 72 -8.77 17.38 4.30
CA ALA A 72 -8.11 16.44 3.41
C ALA A 72 -6.73 16.90 2.95
N TRP A 73 -5.99 16.00 2.32
CA TRP A 73 -4.79 16.27 1.54
C TRP A 73 -5.05 16.05 0.06
N GLY A 74 -4.38 16.83 -0.77
CA GLY A 74 -4.57 16.84 -2.22
C GLY A 74 -5.74 17.69 -2.69
N SER A 75 -5.71 18.10 -3.96
CA SER A 75 -6.72 18.98 -4.54
C SER A 75 -8.08 18.33 -4.69
N ALA A 76 -9.14 19.09 -4.39
CA ALA A 76 -10.51 18.69 -4.68
C ALA A 76 -10.83 18.71 -6.19
N GLU A 77 -10.00 19.40 -6.98
CA GLU A 77 -10.24 19.58 -8.41
C GLU A 77 -9.11 18.97 -9.24
N SER A 78 -9.46 18.29 -10.31
CA SER A 78 -8.49 17.82 -11.29
C SER A 78 -7.93 18.99 -12.08
N GLN A 79 -6.64 19.25 -11.97
CA GLN A 79 -5.99 20.38 -12.63
C GLN A 79 -5.67 20.15 -14.12
N ARG A 80 -5.77 18.91 -14.62
CA ARG A 80 -5.49 18.58 -16.02
C ARG A 80 -6.44 17.53 -16.56
N TYR A 81 -7.05 17.85 -17.70
CA TYR A 81 -7.98 16.95 -18.39
C TYR A 81 -7.31 15.84 -19.21
N TYR A 82 -6.00 15.90 -19.43
CA TYR A 82 -5.30 15.02 -20.35
C TYR A 82 -3.99 14.51 -19.75
N GLY A 83 -3.92 13.22 -19.57
CA GLY A 83 -2.73 12.52 -19.17
C GLY A 83 -3.06 11.26 -18.35
N ILE A 84 -2.21 10.25 -18.45
CA ILE A 84 -2.27 9.00 -17.65
C ILE A 84 -2.28 9.30 -16.14
N THR A 85 -1.71 10.43 -15.77
CA THR A 85 -1.57 10.90 -14.40
C THR A 85 -2.69 11.85 -13.97
N ALA A 86 -3.60 12.22 -14.90
CA ALA A 86 -4.77 13.01 -14.55
C ALA A 86 -5.93 12.08 -14.20
N PRO A 87 -6.42 12.10 -12.97
CA PRO A 87 -7.65 11.38 -12.67
C PRO A 87 -8.76 11.96 -13.56
N ILE A 88 -9.50 11.05 -14.20
CA ILE A 88 -10.75 11.43 -14.88
C ILE A 88 -11.70 12.10 -13.88
N PRO A 89 -12.61 12.96 -14.33
CA PRO A 89 -13.58 13.58 -13.44
C PRO A 89 -14.25 12.56 -12.52
N GLY A 90 -14.18 12.78 -11.20
CA GLY A 90 -14.64 11.87 -10.16
C GLY A 90 -13.56 10.94 -9.57
N ALA A 91 -12.54 10.56 -10.33
CA ALA A 91 -11.45 9.72 -9.79
C ALA A 91 -10.48 10.50 -8.89
N HIS A 92 -10.43 11.82 -8.95
CA HIS A 92 -9.61 12.64 -8.05
C HIS A 92 -10.01 12.47 -6.58
N ASN A 93 -11.27 12.17 -6.28
CA ASN A 93 -11.70 11.87 -4.92
C ASN A 93 -11.05 10.58 -4.39
N ALA A 94 -10.83 9.59 -5.25
CA ALA A 94 -10.13 8.36 -4.87
C ALA A 94 -8.65 8.63 -4.53
N PHE A 95 -7.96 9.43 -5.33
CA PHE A 95 -6.60 9.86 -5.02
C PHE A 95 -6.55 10.69 -3.74
N ARG A 96 -7.49 11.59 -3.58
CA ARG A 96 -7.62 12.42 -2.40
C ARG A 96 -7.84 11.58 -1.13
N THR A 97 -8.72 10.58 -1.20
CA THR A 97 -8.97 9.65 -0.10
C THR A 97 -7.73 8.82 0.22
N ALA A 98 -7.06 8.26 -0.79
CA ALA A 98 -5.85 7.48 -0.58
C ALA A 98 -4.75 8.32 0.10
N VAL A 99 -4.54 9.56 -0.36
CA VAL A 99 -3.51 10.46 0.18
C VAL A 99 -3.85 10.94 1.58
N THR A 100 -5.13 11.28 1.83
CA THR A 100 -5.61 11.65 3.17
C THR A 100 -5.41 10.49 4.14
N SER A 101 -5.73 9.28 3.72
CA SER A 101 -5.54 8.07 4.53
C SER A 101 -4.06 7.81 4.87
N LEU A 102 -3.17 7.93 3.89
CA LEU A 102 -1.72 7.79 4.11
C LEU A 102 -1.16 8.87 5.05
N ALA A 103 -1.65 10.11 4.92
CA ALA A 103 -1.25 11.19 5.82
C ALA A 103 -1.76 10.95 7.24
N LEU A 104 -3.00 10.48 7.42
CA LEU A 104 -3.56 10.13 8.72
C LEU A 104 -2.75 9.03 9.41
N VAL A 105 -2.47 7.94 8.72
CA VAL A 105 -1.65 6.84 9.27
C VAL A 105 -0.28 7.36 9.69
N ALA A 106 0.37 8.17 8.85
CA ALA A 106 1.68 8.72 9.17
C ALA A 106 1.67 9.63 10.41
N LEU A 107 0.66 10.47 10.57
CA LEU A 107 0.50 11.33 11.74
C LEU A 107 0.21 10.51 13.00
N ILE A 108 -0.59 9.44 12.89
CA ILE A 108 -0.87 8.51 13.98
C ILE A 108 0.41 7.76 14.37
N ASP A 109 1.09 7.13 13.41
CA ASP A 109 2.35 6.41 13.63
C ASP A 109 3.40 7.31 14.33
N ALA A 110 3.52 8.57 13.89
CA ALA A 110 4.50 9.50 14.43
C ALA A 110 4.13 10.06 15.79
N SER A 111 2.90 9.96 16.26
CA SER A 111 2.39 10.65 17.45
C SER A 111 3.20 10.38 18.71
N SER A 112 3.73 9.16 18.88
CA SER A 112 4.59 8.79 20.02
C SER A 112 5.98 9.45 20.03
N GLN A 113 6.39 10.01 18.88
CA GLN A 113 7.68 10.70 18.71
C GLN A 113 7.56 12.22 18.78
N LEU A 114 6.36 12.74 19.02
CA LEU A 114 6.07 14.18 18.99
C LEU A 114 5.74 14.72 20.38
N GLU A 115 6.08 15.98 20.58
CA GLU A 115 5.81 16.70 21.82
C GLU A 115 5.34 18.14 21.55
N GLY A 116 4.74 18.77 22.57
CA GLY A 116 4.35 20.18 22.57
C GLY A 116 3.46 20.58 21.40
N ASP A 117 3.76 21.72 20.78
CA ASP A 117 2.94 22.32 19.72
C ASP A 117 2.84 21.40 18.48
N ARG A 118 3.90 20.62 18.19
CA ARG A 118 3.90 19.70 17.04
C ARG A 118 2.93 18.54 17.26
N LEU A 119 2.88 17.98 18.46
CA LEU A 119 1.92 16.95 18.82
C LEU A 119 0.48 17.51 18.74
N ALA A 120 0.25 18.70 19.29
CA ALA A 120 -1.06 19.34 19.24
C ALA A 120 -1.51 19.61 17.79
N ALA A 121 -0.60 20.08 16.92
CA ALA A 121 -0.89 20.29 15.51
C ALA A 121 -1.22 18.99 14.78
N ALA A 122 -0.46 17.92 15.05
CA ALA A 122 -0.72 16.58 14.48
C ALA A 122 -2.08 16.04 14.93
N GLN A 123 -2.42 16.14 16.22
CA GLN A 123 -3.73 15.73 16.74
C GLN A 123 -4.87 16.47 16.08
N SER A 124 -4.78 17.80 15.96
CA SER A 124 -5.79 18.60 15.25
C SER A 124 -5.91 18.22 13.77
N ALA A 125 -4.79 17.89 13.12
CA ALA A 125 -4.81 17.46 11.72
C ALA A 125 -5.44 16.06 11.57
N ILE A 126 -5.19 15.16 12.51
CA ILE A 126 -5.82 13.81 12.54
C ILE A 126 -7.34 13.97 12.70
N GLU A 127 -7.82 14.78 13.65
CA GLU A 127 -9.24 15.00 13.87
C GLU A 127 -9.94 15.52 12.60
N LYS A 128 -9.42 16.56 11.98
CA LYS A 128 -9.99 17.11 10.73
C LYS A 128 -9.97 16.11 9.58
N GLY A 129 -8.89 15.35 9.44
CA GLY A 129 -8.77 14.34 8.39
C GLY A 129 -9.73 13.16 8.63
N GLN A 130 -9.91 12.75 9.88
CA GLN A 130 -10.91 11.75 10.28
C GLN A 130 -12.33 12.21 9.95
N ASP A 131 -12.71 13.44 10.32
CA ASP A 131 -14.02 13.99 10.03
C ASP A 131 -14.25 13.99 8.51
N TRP A 132 -13.27 14.45 7.72
CA TRP A 132 -13.36 14.41 6.27
C TRP A 132 -13.54 12.98 5.74
N LEU A 133 -12.76 12.01 6.25
CA LEU A 133 -12.83 10.62 5.79
C LEU A 133 -14.19 9.99 6.10
N LEU A 134 -14.78 10.31 7.25
CA LEU A 134 -16.09 9.83 7.65
C LEU A 134 -17.21 10.49 6.83
N GLU A 135 -17.09 11.78 6.49
CA GLU A 135 -18.10 12.51 5.71
C GLU A 135 -18.06 12.13 4.22
N PHE A 136 -16.85 12.04 3.62
CA PHE A 136 -16.67 11.84 2.19
C PHE A 136 -16.33 10.40 1.79
N GLY A 137 -16.20 9.48 2.74
CA GLY A 137 -15.89 8.07 2.46
C GLY A 137 -16.89 7.41 1.50
N ASP A 138 -18.14 7.83 1.54
CA ASP A 138 -19.22 7.35 0.66
C ASP A 138 -19.14 7.93 -0.75
N GLU A 139 -18.53 9.08 -0.93
CA GLU A 139 -18.40 9.76 -2.23
C GLU A 139 -17.30 9.17 -3.13
N LEU A 140 -16.52 8.22 -2.64
CA LEU A 140 -15.67 7.39 -3.50
C LEU A 140 -16.46 6.65 -4.56
N ARG A 141 -17.73 6.48 -4.31
CA ARG A 141 -18.67 5.94 -5.26
C ARG A 141 -19.12 7.00 -6.25
N ARG A 142 -19.35 6.59 -7.47
CA ARG A 142 -20.10 7.34 -8.46
C ARG A 142 -21.45 7.76 -7.90
N ALA A 143 -21.61 9.03 -7.54
CA ALA A 143 -22.87 9.58 -7.02
C ALA A 143 -23.97 9.64 -8.09
N ALA A 144 -23.60 9.72 -9.38
CA ALA A 144 -24.53 9.77 -10.51
C ALA A 144 -24.01 8.93 -11.69
N PRO A 145 -24.42 7.66 -11.81
CA PRO A 145 -24.01 6.79 -12.93
C PRO A 145 -24.30 7.44 -14.31
N ASP A 146 -25.33 8.24 -14.40
CA ASP A 146 -25.80 8.81 -15.66
C ASP A 146 -25.06 10.08 -16.09
N ALA A 147 -24.43 10.81 -15.16
CA ALA A 147 -23.69 12.03 -15.48
C ALA A 147 -22.48 11.77 -16.40
N TYR A 148 -21.98 10.55 -16.43
CA TYR A 148 -20.85 10.14 -17.25
C TYR A 148 -21.24 9.48 -18.59
N GLY A 149 -22.50 9.10 -18.76
CA GLY A 149 -22.99 8.50 -19.99
C GLY A 149 -23.11 9.46 -21.15
N GLN A 150 -23.12 10.78 -20.89
CA GLN A 150 -23.41 11.79 -21.90
C GLN A 150 -22.21 12.55 -22.42
N ARG A 151 -21.04 12.53 -21.78
CA ARG A 151 -19.82 13.11 -22.34
C ARG A 151 -19.05 12.07 -23.15
N ARG A 152 -19.41 11.94 -24.39
CA ARG A 152 -18.49 11.48 -25.43
C ARG A 152 -17.46 12.58 -25.63
N ASP A 153 -16.31 12.46 -25.00
CA ASP A 153 -15.18 13.24 -25.42
C ASP A 153 -14.73 12.71 -26.78
N SER A 154 -14.98 13.50 -27.81
CA SER A 154 -14.74 13.12 -29.22
C SER A 154 -13.25 12.96 -29.56
N HIS A 155 -12.34 13.29 -28.61
CA HIS A 155 -10.91 13.31 -28.83
C HIS A 155 -10.15 12.18 -28.15
N THR A 156 -10.76 11.47 -27.22
CA THR A 156 -10.18 10.26 -26.65
C THR A 156 -11.15 9.10 -26.84
N HIS A 157 -10.74 8.10 -27.60
CA HIS A 157 -11.46 6.82 -27.71
C HIS A 157 -11.49 6.03 -26.40
N GLN A 158 -11.07 6.62 -25.30
CA GLN A 158 -11.17 6.07 -23.96
C GLN A 158 -12.64 6.18 -23.52
N ARG A 159 -13.27 5.04 -23.43
CA ARG A 159 -14.59 4.90 -22.83
C ARG A 159 -14.50 5.28 -21.37
N THR A 160 -15.01 6.44 -21.03
CA THR A 160 -14.93 7.15 -19.75
C THR A 160 -15.75 6.52 -18.62
N PHE A 161 -15.64 5.20 -18.40
CA PHE A 161 -16.54 4.49 -17.50
C PHE A 161 -15.84 3.79 -16.33
N THR A 162 -14.57 4.07 -16.13
CA THR A 162 -13.79 3.48 -15.05
C THR A 162 -13.39 4.55 -14.05
N LEU A 163 -13.62 4.29 -12.77
CA LEU A 163 -13.19 5.14 -11.68
C LEU A 163 -11.99 4.51 -10.97
N TYR A 164 -11.02 5.30 -10.65
CA TYR A 164 -9.74 4.89 -10.08
C TYR A 164 -9.82 4.67 -8.56
N ASN A 165 -10.88 3.99 -8.08
CA ASN A 165 -11.28 4.00 -6.68
C ASN A 165 -10.61 2.96 -5.79
N VAL A 166 -9.98 1.91 -6.35
CA VAL A 166 -9.46 0.78 -5.54
C VAL A 166 -8.42 1.24 -4.53
N TRP A 167 -7.53 2.16 -4.90
CA TRP A 167 -6.56 2.75 -3.99
C TRP A 167 -7.22 3.53 -2.84
N GLY A 168 -8.27 4.29 -3.16
CA GLY A 168 -9.05 5.01 -2.16
C GLY A 168 -9.64 4.07 -1.12
N HIS A 169 -10.29 3.00 -1.56
CA HIS A 169 -10.86 2.00 -0.66
C HIS A 169 -9.80 1.30 0.19
N ALA A 170 -8.70 0.83 -0.42
CA ALA A 170 -7.66 0.10 0.29
C ALA A 170 -6.97 0.95 1.38
N TYR A 171 -6.56 2.16 1.04
CA TYR A 171 -5.91 3.04 2.04
C TYR A 171 -6.90 3.62 3.05
N ALA A 172 -8.18 3.81 2.68
CA ALA A 172 -9.20 4.17 3.67
C ALA A 172 -9.38 3.09 4.73
N ILE A 173 -9.36 1.82 4.36
CA ILE A 173 -9.40 0.71 5.32
C ILE A 173 -8.23 0.82 6.29
N HIS A 174 -7.01 0.96 5.79
CA HIS A 174 -5.81 1.10 6.61
C HIS A 174 -5.91 2.27 7.61
N ALA A 175 -6.36 3.44 7.14
CA ALA A 175 -6.56 4.59 8.02
C ALA A 175 -7.68 4.39 9.05
N LEU A 176 -8.81 3.78 8.63
CA LEU A 176 -9.95 3.54 9.52
C LEU A 176 -9.61 2.54 10.65
N VAL A 177 -8.77 1.53 10.37
CA VAL A 177 -8.25 0.62 11.41
C VAL A 177 -7.39 1.41 12.40
N SER A 178 -6.41 2.20 11.93
CA SER A 178 -5.56 3.01 12.81
C SER A 178 -6.34 4.04 13.63
N LEU A 179 -7.40 4.63 13.05
CA LEU A 179 -8.28 5.56 13.75
C LEU A 179 -9.16 4.84 14.79
N TYR A 180 -9.61 3.62 14.50
CA TYR A 180 -10.41 2.81 15.42
C TYR A 180 -9.62 2.49 16.70
N ASP A 181 -8.36 2.09 16.56
CA ASP A 181 -7.49 1.82 17.69
C ASP A 181 -7.24 3.09 18.53
N ARG A 182 -7.02 4.23 17.84
CA ARG A 182 -6.89 5.53 18.50
C ARG A 182 -8.15 5.97 19.25
N ALA A 183 -9.33 5.54 18.83
CA ALA A 183 -10.62 5.87 19.43
C ALA A 183 -10.95 4.96 20.65
N GLU A 184 -9.96 4.26 21.23
CA GLU A 184 -10.14 3.48 22.44
C GLU A 184 -10.76 4.34 23.57
N GLY A 185 -11.88 3.88 24.11
CA GLY A 185 -12.64 4.61 25.14
C GLY A 185 -13.78 5.49 24.60
N ASP A 186 -13.92 5.63 23.27
CA ASP A 186 -15.07 6.30 22.63
C ASP A 186 -15.88 5.31 21.75
N PRO A 187 -16.85 4.59 22.34
CA PRO A 187 -17.59 3.56 21.63
C PRO A 187 -18.49 4.13 20.52
N GLU A 188 -18.91 5.39 20.60
CA GLU A 188 -19.69 6.03 19.55
C GLU A 188 -18.85 6.30 18.30
N LEU A 189 -17.66 6.84 18.49
CA LEU A 189 -16.70 7.05 17.40
C LEU A 189 -16.24 5.72 16.81
N GLN A 190 -15.91 4.72 17.66
CA GLN A 190 -15.55 3.38 17.18
C GLN A 190 -16.65 2.75 16.33
N ALA A 191 -17.92 2.90 16.71
CA ALA A 191 -19.04 2.39 15.91
C ALA A 191 -19.14 3.08 14.54
N LYS A 192 -18.91 4.40 14.46
CA LYS A 192 -18.88 5.16 13.20
C LYS A 192 -17.72 4.71 12.31
N LEU A 193 -16.53 4.56 12.87
CA LEU A 193 -15.34 4.11 12.16
C LEU A 193 -15.50 2.69 11.64
N LYS A 194 -16.06 1.77 12.45
CA LYS A 194 -16.34 0.40 12.03
C LYS A 194 -17.37 0.34 10.90
N SER A 195 -18.42 1.15 10.96
CA SER A 195 -19.40 1.24 9.88
C SER A 195 -18.79 1.75 8.56
N ALA A 196 -17.91 2.77 8.64
CA ALA A 196 -17.17 3.26 7.48
C ALA A 196 -16.22 2.20 6.93
N LEU A 197 -15.56 1.42 7.80
CA LEU A 197 -14.68 0.30 7.43
C LEU A 197 -15.45 -0.79 6.69
N GLU A 198 -16.60 -1.22 7.23
CA GLU A 198 -17.49 -2.20 6.58
C GLU A 198 -17.94 -1.74 5.19
N TYR A 199 -18.23 -0.47 5.04
CA TYR A 199 -18.57 0.12 3.76
C TYR A 199 -17.43 0.00 2.75
N GLN A 200 -16.19 0.34 3.12
CA GLN A 200 -15.03 0.24 2.24
C GLN A 200 -14.75 -1.21 1.82
N VAL A 201 -14.86 -2.14 2.77
CA VAL A 201 -14.72 -3.59 2.51
C VAL A 201 -15.79 -4.09 1.54
N ASP A 202 -17.06 -3.67 1.71
CA ASP A 202 -18.14 -4.02 0.75
C ASP A 202 -17.86 -3.45 -0.65
N ARG A 203 -17.27 -2.26 -0.77
CA ARG A 203 -16.86 -1.70 -2.06
C ARG A 203 -15.81 -2.56 -2.74
N LEU A 204 -14.77 -2.97 -2.03
CA LEU A 204 -13.74 -3.87 -2.57
C LEU A 204 -14.33 -5.22 -2.98
N ARG A 205 -15.29 -5.75 -2.20
CA ARG A 205 -16.02 -6.98 -2.55
C ARG A 205 -16.75 -6.85 -3.90
N ARG A 206 -17.37 -5.71 -4.16
CA ARG A 206 -18.15 -5.47 -5.40
C ARG A 206 -17.28 -5.21 -6.62
N CYS A 207 -16.04 -4.77 -6.45
CA CYS A 207 -15.13 -4.48 -7.55
C CYS A 207 -14.04 -5.55 -7.76
N ALA A 208 -14.08 -6.64 -7.01
CA ALA A 208 -13.22 -7.80 -7.24
C ALA A 208 -13.46 -8.41 -8.62
N PHE A 209 -12.40 -8.74 -9.33
CA PHE A 209 -12.51 -9.38 -10.64
C PHE A 209 -12.97 -10.84 -10.53
N LEU A 210 -13.65 -11.34 -11.57
CA LEU A 210 -14.14 -12.73 -11.62
C LEU A 210 -13.02 -13.77 -11.48
N ASN A 211 -11.86 -13.48 -12.07
CA ASN A 211 -10.66 -14.31 -12.00
C ASN A 211 -9.79 -14.04 -10.75
N GLY A 212 -10.29 -13.21 -9.86
CA GLY A 212 -9.67 -12.84 -8.59
C GLY A 212 -8.82 -11.56 -8.65
N GLY A 213 -8.68 -10.91 -7.51
CA GLY A 213 -7.89 -9.70 -7.34
C GLY A 213 -8.52 -8.43 -7.89
N TRP A 214 -7.72 -7.39 -7.96
CA TRP A 214 -8.14 -6.03 -8.31
C TRP A 214 -7.15 -5.36 -9.26
N GLY A 215 -7.69 -4.45 -10.08
CA GLY A 215 -6.92 -3.42 -10.76
C GLY A 215 -7.10 -2.08 -10.06
N TYR A 216 -6.86 -0.98 -10.79
CA TYR A 216 -7.03 0.36 -10.26
C TYR A 216 -8.49 0.81 -10.16
N TYR A 217 -9.36 0.23 -10.96
CA TYR A 217 -10.71 0.71 -11.21
C TYR A 217 -11.75 -0.12 -10.48
N ASP A 218 -12.71 0.55 -9.86
CA ASP A 218 -13.83 -0.08 -9.15
C ASP A 218 -15.00 -0.47 -10.04
N MET A 219 -15.11 0.16 -11.21
CA MET A 219 -16.19 -0.14 -12.16
C MET A 219 -15.72 -0.02 -13.60
N VAL A 220 -16.19 -0.97 -14.42
CA VAL A 220 -16.32 -0.79 -15.86
C VAL A 220 -17.81 -0.60 -16.14
N ALA A 221 -18.19 0.55 -16.71
CA ALA A 221 -19.61 0.81 -16.99
C ALA A 221 -20.25 -0.28 -17.84
N ARG A 222 -21.51 -0.59 -17.56
CA ARG A 222 -22.35 -1.58 -18.21
C ARG A 222 -22.01 -3.05 -17.91
N THR A 223 -21.11 -3.34 -17.00
CA THR A 223 -20.90 -4.68 -16.48
C THR A 223 -21.41 -4.78 -15.05
N LYS A 224 -22.13 -5.83 -14.70
CA LYS A 224 -22.56 -6.09 -13.33
C LYS A 224 -21.38 -6.51 -12.44
N THR A 225 -20.40 -7.16 -13.06
CA THR A 225 -19.20 -7.65 -12.41
C THR A 225 -18.00 -7.03 -13.10
N PRO A 226 -17.03 -6.50 -12.36
CA PRO A 226 -15.82 -5.96 -12.94
C PRO A 226 -15.11 -7.01 -13.80
N SER A 227 -14.83 -6.65 -15.03
CA SER A 227 -14.01 -7.45 -15.92
C SER A 227 -12.71 -6.69 -16.18
N GLY A 228 -11.60 -7.38 -16.04
CA GLY A 228 -10.29 -6.78 -16.26
C GLY A 228 -9.19 -7.77 -15.94
N SER A 229 -7.97 -7.27 -15.97
CA SER A 229 -6.81 -8.04 -15.58
C SER A 229 -6.31 -7.54 -14.25
N PRO A 230 -6.24 -8.39 -13.22
CA PRO A 230 -5.74 -7.99 -11.93
C PRO A 230 -4.29 -7.55 -12.00
N ILE A 231 -3.96 -6.58 -11.15
CA ILE A 231 -2.63 -6.01 -10.98
C ILE A 231 -2.07 -6.57 -9.68
N SER A 232 -0.85 -7.13 -9.73
CA SER A 232 -0.28 -7.88 -8.61
C SER A 232 -0.22 -7.06 -7.32
N PHE A 233 0.42 -5.90 -7.37
CA PHE A 233 0.64 -5.08 -6.19
C PHE A 233 -0.62 -4.34 -5.71
N THR A 234 -1.55 -4.01 -6.60
CA THR A 234 -2.86 -3.48 -6.19
C THR A 234 -3.65 -4.54 -5.44
N THR A 235 -3.65 -5.79 -5.96
CA THR A 235 -4.28 -6.93 -5.30
C THR A 235 -3.64 -7.19 -3.93
N ALA A 236 -2.31 -7.14 -3.85
CA ALA A 236 -1.59 -7.33 -2.59
C ALA A 236 -1.91 -6.24 -1.56
N THR A 237 -1.94 -4.96 -1.97
CA THR A 237 -2.34 -3.85 -1.08
C THR A 237 -3.75 -4.04 -0.53
N VAL A 238 -4.69 -4.46 -1.38
CA VAL A 238 -6.06 -4.74 -0.94
C VAL A 238 -6.10 -5.90 0.05
N LEU A 239 -5.37 -6.99 -0.22
CA LEU A 239 -5.33 -8.14 0.70
C LEU A 239 -4.76 -7.77 2.07
N ILE A 240 -3.72 -6.95 2.13
CA ILE A 240 -3.17 -6.43 3.39
C ILE A 240 -4.23 -5.62 4.15
N ALA A 241 -4.89 -4.68 3.47
CA ALA A 241 -5.96 -3.89 4.08
C ALA A 241 -7.12 -4.76 4.58
N LEU A 242 -7.50 -5.82 3.84
CA LEU A 242 -8.55 -6.75 4.27
C LEU A 242 -8.12 -7.60 5.49
N GLN A 243 -6.83 -7.93 5.60
CA GLN A 243 -6.31 -8.61 6.79
C GLN A 243 -6.37 -7.70 8.02
N GLU A 244 -5.99 -6.43 7.88
CA GLU A 244 -6.12 -5.43 8.94
C GLU A 244 -7.60 -5.24 9.35
N ALA A 245 -8.52 -5.17 8.39
CA ALA A 245 -9.96 -5.11 8.70
C ALA A 245 -10.48 -6.35 9.45
N ALA A 246 -9.92 -7.52 9.17
CA ALA A 246 -10.31 -8.76 9.83
C ALA A 246 -9.95 -8.78 11.32
N GLU A 247 -8.93 -8.04 11.76
CA GLU A 247 -8.56 -7.86 13.17
C GLU A 247 -9.67 -7.15 13.96
N LEU A 248 -10.47 -6.32 13.28
CA LEU A 248 -11.66 -5.67 13.83
C LEU A 248 -12.96 -6.45 13.54
N GLU A 249 -12.84 -7.75 13.21
CA GLU A 249 -13.98 -8.63 12.91
C GLU A 249 -14.82 -8.22 11.68
N VAL A 250 -14.23 -7.42 10.77
CA VAL A 250 -14.87 -7.08 9.50
C VAL A 250 -14.48 -8.11 8.47
N SER A 251 -15.40 -9.04 8.19
CA SER A 251 -15.13 -10.19 7.34
C SER A 251 -15.21 -9.88 5.84
N PHE A 252 -14.40 -10.59 5.06
CA PHE A 252 -14.45 -10.62 3.61
C PHE A 252 -14.65 -12.07 3.12
N PRO A 253 -15.39 -12.31 2.02
CA PRO A 253 -15.67 -13.67 1.56
C PRO A 253 -14.40 -14.45 1.25
N GLN A 254 -14.21 -15.59 1.93
CA GLN A 254 -13.02 -16.43 1.79
C GLN A 254 -12.76 -16.88 0.35
N GLU A 255 -13.81 -17.17 -0.43
CA GLU A 255 -13.67 -17.53 -1.85
C GLU A 255 -13.01 -16.41 -2.67
N LEU A 256 -13.38 -15.15 -2.43
CA LEU A 256 -12.80 -14.00 -3.12
C LEU A 256 -11.36 -13.76 -2.67
N THR A 257 -11.07 -13.94 -1.39
CA THR A 257 -9.71 -13.90 -0.84
C THR A 257 -8.83 -14.94 -1.52
N GLN A 258 -9.28 -16.18 -1.59
CA GLN A 258 -8.52 -17.25 -2.25
C GLN A 258 -8.27 -16.95 -3.74
N LYS A 259 -9.28 -16.51 -4.47
CA LYS A 259 -9.11 -16.09 -5.87
C LYS A 259 -8.12 -14.95 -6.04
N ALA A 260 -8.07 -14.03 -5.08
CA ALA A 260 -7.12 -12.91 -5.10
C ALA A 260 -5.69 -13.41 -4.85
N LEU A 261 -5.48 -14.30 -3.88
CA LEU A 261 -4.20 -14.96 -3.64
C LEU A 261 -3.74 -15.74 -4.88
N ASP A 262 -4.62 -16.54 -5.46
CA ASP A 262 -4.34 -17.29 -6.70
C ASP A 262 -3.94 -16.36 -7.85
N SER A 263 -4.54 -15.17 -7.92
CA SER A 263 -4.18 -14.16 -8.90
C SER A 263 -2.74 -13.65 -8.72
N ILE A 264 -2.30 -13.39 -7.49
CA ILE A 264 -0.90 -13.00 -7.21
C ILE A 264 0.03 -14.17 -7.56
N LEU A 265 -0.33 -15.40 -7.18
CA LEU A 265 0.48 -16.59 -7.47
C LEU A 265 0.65 -16.82 -8.97
N ARG A 266 -0.39 -16.58 -9.79
CA ARG A 266 -0.27 -16.65 -11.26
C ARG A 266 0.67 -15.61 -11.86
N GLN A 267 0.95 -14.53 -11.14
CA GLN A 267 1.82 -13.43 -11.54
C GLN A 267 3.23 -13.54 -10.96
N ARG A 268 3.47 -14.51 -10.06
CA ARG A 268 4.76 -14.74 -9.42
C ARG A 268 5.73 -15.43 -10.37
N TYR A 269 6.95 -14.90 -10.47
CA TYR A 269 8.06 -15.53 -11.15
C TYR A 269 8.89 -16.41 -10.21
N PRO A 270 9.75 -17.30 -10.74
CA PRO A 270 10.53 -18.22 -9.91
C PRO A 270 11.45 -17.54 -8.88
N ASP A 271 11.82 -16.29 -9.11
CA ASP A 271 12.66 -15.50 -8.20
C ASP A 271 11.84 -14.61 -7.25
N PHE A 272 10.53 -14.83 -7.15
CA PHE A 272 9.60 -14.03 -6.36
C PHE A 272 9.52 -12.56 -6.78
N ALA A 273 9.88 -12.25 -8.04
CA ALA A 273 9.39 -11.07 -8.71
C ALA A 273 7.94 -11.31 -9.16
N TYR A 274 7.23 -10.21 -9.42
CA TYR A 274 5.83 -10.29 -9.85
C TYR A 274 5.61 -9.50 -11.13
N ALA A 275 4.82 -10.06 -12.04
CA ALA A 275 4.35 -9.31 -13.20
C ALA A 275 3.58 -8.06 -12.72
N TYR A 276 3.64 -7.00 -13.50
CA TYR A 276 2.86 -5.78 -13.20
C TYR A 276 1.35 -6.07 -13.14
N GLY A 277 0.87 -6.84 -14.10
CA GLY A 277 -0.51 -7.29 -14.14
C GLY A 277 -0.61 -8.63 -14.84
N GLU A 278 -1.70 -9.36 -14.63
CA GLU A 278 -1.87 -10.70 -15.15
C GLU A 278 -1.78 -10.77 -16.68
N TYR A 279 -2.17 -9.70 -17.39
CA TYR A 279 -2.04 -9.58 -18.85
C TYR A 279 -0.58 -9.53 -19.34
N LEU A 280 0.39 -9.24 -18.45
CA LEU A 280 1.81 -9.23 -18.75
C LEU A 280 2.58 -10.44 -18.21
N ARG A 281 1.92 -11.40 -17.58
CA ARG A 281 2.58 -12.54 -16.90
C ARG A 281 3.47 -13.38 -17.82
N PHE A 282 3.15 -13.45 -19.12
CA PHE A 282 3.95 -14.19 -20.10
C PHE A 282 5.04 -13.35 -20.78
N HIS A 283 5.28 -12.13 -20.30
CA HIS A 283 6.28 -11.21 -20.83
C HIS A 283 7.34 -10.85 -19.77
N PRO A 284 8.09 -11.83 -19.22
CA PRO A 284 9.04 -11.56 -18.12
C PRO A 284 10.20 -10.65 -18.52
N ARG A 285 10.48 -10.52 -19.83
CA ARG A 285 11.58 -9.69 -20.34
C ARG A 285 11.20 -8.22 -20.55
N ILE A 286 9.95 -7.85 -20.46
CA ILE A 286 9.54 -6.46 -20.57
C ILE A 286 10.05 -5.68 -19.35
N GLY A 287 10.51 -4.44 -19.53
CA GLY A 287 11.21 -3.68 -18.49
C GLY A 287 10.48 -3.65 -17.15
N ILE A 288 9.18 -3.39 -17.19
CA ILE A 288 8.32 -3.35 -16.00
C ILE A 288 8.27 -4.68 -15.22
N ASN A 289 8.49 -5.81 -15.85
CA ASN A 289 8.44 -7.13 -15.22
C ASN A 289 9.82 -7.64 -14.78
N ARG A 290 10.91 -7.01 -15.23
CA ARG A 290 12.26 -7.39 -14.79
C ARG A 290 12.43 -7.16 -13.28
N PRO A 291 13.36 -7.85 -12.62
CA PRO A 291 13.60 -7.68 -11.19
C PRO A 291 13.76 -6.22 -10.77
N ALA A 292 14.49 -5.41 -11.54
CA ALA A 292 14.65 -3.97 -11.27
C ALA A 292 13.32 -3.20 -11.30
N GLY A 293 12.44 -3.49 -12.27
CA GLY A 293 11.10 -2.89 -12.35
C GLY A 293 10.13 -3.42 -11.29
N SER A 294 10.43 -4.56 -10.67
CA SER A 294 9.58 -5.22 -9.68
C SER A 294 10.01 -4.97 -8.23
N LEU A 295 11.10 -4.22 -7.98
CA LEU A 295 11.66 -4.07 -6.63
C LEU A 295 10.63 -3.60 -5.59
N GLY A 296 9.87 -2.55 -5.87
CA GLY A 296 8.83 -2.07 -4.97
C GLY A 296 7.62 -3.01 -4.87
N ARG A 297 7.21 -3.61 -6.02
CA ARG A 297 6.05 -4.53 -6.05
C ARG A 297 6.30 -5.85 -5.33
N SER A 298 7.53 -6.35 -5.39
CA SER A 298 7.86 -7.61 -4.75
C SER A 298 7.75 -7.53 -3.24
N GLN A 299 8.00 -6.38 -2.63
CA GLN A 299 7.81 -6.19 -1.20
C GLN A 299 6.35 -6.46 -0.80
N VAL A 300 5.42 -5.72 -1.39
CA VAL A 300 4.00 -5.82 -1.03
C VAL A 300 3.40 -7.18 -1.39
N CYS A 301 3.80 -7.78 -2.52
CA CYS A 301 3.26 -9.07 -2.93
C CYS A 301 3.76 -10.20 -2.02
N ASN A 302 5.04 -10.20 -1.65
CA ASN A 302 5.59 -11.17 -0.70
C ASN A 302 4.96 -10.97 0.68
N LEU A 303 4.83 -9.72 1.15
CA LEU A 303 4.16 -9.44 2.42
C LEU A 303 2.73 -9.99 2.44
N ALA A 304 1.92 -9.67 1.45
CA ALA A 304 0.55 -10.15 1.38
C ALA A 304 0.47 -11.68 1.40
N LEU A 305 1.28 -12.36 0.59
CA LEU A 305 1.30 -13.83 0.58
C LEU A 305 1.75 -14.40 1.93
N ARG A 306 2.76 -13.81 2.57
CA ARG A 306 3.24 -14.22 3.90
C ARG A 306 2.15 -14.08 4.96
N MET A 307 1.46 -12.94 5.01
CA MET A 307 0.36 -12.67 5.95
C MET A 307 -0.80 -13.66 5.79
N TYR A 308 -1.03 -14.17 4.59
CA TYR A 308 -2.05 -15.19 4.29
C TYR A 308 -1.52 -16.62 4.34
N GLY A 309 -0.30 -16.85 4.85
CA GLY A 309 0.23 -18.16 5.14
C GLY A 309 0.89 -18.90 3.96
N ASP A 310 1.31 -18.19 2.90
CA ASP A 310 2.13 -18.81 1.85
C ASP A 310 3.49 -19.21 2.40
N THR A 311 3.68 -20.50 2.58
CA THR A 311 4.90 -21.08 3.14
C THR A 311 6.10 -21.02 2.19
N GLN A 312 5.93 -20.69 0.92
CA GLN A 312 7.02 -20.47 -0.03
C GLN A 312 7.66 -19.09 0.12
N VAL A 313 6.96 -18.12 0.70
CA VAL A 313 7.53 -16.83 1.06
C VAL A 313 8.22 -16.98 2.42
N THR A 314 9.41 -17.53 2.40
CA THR A 314 10.25 -17.74 3.60
C THR A 314 10.98 -16.46 4.00
N ASP A 315 11.62 -16.46 5.17
CA ASP A 315 12.47 -15.34 5.60
C ASP A 315 13.62 -15.08 4.61
N GLU A 316 14.17 -16.14 3.98
CA GLU A 316 15.19 -16.00 2.94
C GLU A 316 14.66 -15.25 1.71
N VAL A 317 13.42 -15.47 1.33
CA VAL A 317 12.77 -14.72 0.23
C VAL A 317 12.61 -13.26 0.60
N LEU A 318 12.12 -12.96 1.81
CA LEU A 318 11.99 -11.59 2.29
C LEU A 318 13.37 -10.89 2.34
N ARG A 319 14.38 -11.52 2.95
CA ARG A 319 15.76 -10.99 2.97
C ARG A 319 16.27 -10.71 1.58
N THR A 320 16.16 -11.67 0.66
CA THR A 320 16.64 -11.50 -0.72
C THR A 320 16.02 -10.27 -1.40
N TRP A 321 14.74 -10.02 -1.18
CA TRP A 321 14.07 -8.87 -1.80
C TRP A 321 14.36 -7.55 -1.09
N LEU A 322 14.59 -7.57 0.21
CA LEU A 322 15.10 -6.41 0.96
C LEU A 322 16.53 -6.08 0.53
N ASP A 323 17.41 -7.08 0.43
CA ASP A 323 18.79 -6.92 -0.07
C ASP A 323 18.82 -6.31 -1.47
N ARG A 324 17.98 -6.82 -2.37
CA ARG A 324 17.83 -6.28 -3.73
C ARG A 324 17.35 -4.83 -3.73
N LEU A 325 16.41 -4.48 -2.86
CA LEU A 325 15.90 -3.11 -2.74
C LEU A 325 17.01 -2.17 -2.26
N VAL A 326 17.73 -2.54 -1.20
CA VAL A 326 18.81 -1.77 -0.60
C VAL A 326 19.96 -1.62 -1.58
N ALA A 327 20.51 -2.72 -2.10
CA ALA A 327 21.67 -2.71 -2.97
C ALA A 327 21.44 -1.97 -4.31
N ARG A 328 20.19 -1.92 -4.77
CA ARG A 328 19.83 -1.23 -6.02
C ARG A 328 19.15 0.12 -5.80
N ASN A 329 19.15 0.61 -4.56
CA ASN A 329 18.50 1.86 -4.21
C ASN A 329 19.01 3.05 -5.03
N GLY A 330 20.32 3.12 -5.33
CA GLY A 330 20.88 4.16 -6.17
C GLY A 330 20.23 4.26 -7.54
N TRP A 331 19.89 3.13 -8.17
CA TRP A 331 19.19 3.09 -9.44
C TRP A 331 17.74 3.56 -9.30
N LEU A 332 17.04 3.13 -8.25
CA LEU A 332 15.68 3.59 -7.94
C LEU A 332 15.67 5.09 -7.69
N SER A 333 16.61 5.59 -6.91
CA SER A 333 16.74 7.00 -6.59
C SER A 333 17.03 7.85 -7.84
N MET A 334 17.84 7.37 -8.78
CA MET A 334 18.07 8.04 -10.06
C MET A 334 16.81 8.20 -10.91
N SER A 335 15.84 7.30 -10.78
CA SER A 335 14.59 7.33 -11.52
C SER A 335 13.54 8.25 -10.89
N ARG A 336 13.69 8.59 -9.61
CA ARG A 336 12.78 9.51 -8.94
C ARG A 336 12.77 10.87 -9.66
N LYS A 337 11.58 11.49 -9.70
CA LYS A 337 11.39 12.84 -10.24
C LYS A 337 11.70 12.99 -11.75
N ARG A 338 11.95 11.90 -12.43
CA ARG A 338 12.15 11.93 -13.88
C ARG A 338 10.81 11.74 -14.58
N HIS A 339 10.28 12.82 -15.08
CA HIS A 339 9.15 12.80 -15.99
C HIS A 339 9.69 13.08 -17.41
N ILE A 340 9.52 12.12 -18.32
CA ILE A 340 9.79 12.31 -19.73
C ILE A 340 8.47 12.71 -20.39
N PRO A 341 8.31 13.97 -20.82
CA PRO A 341 7.08 14.40 -21.48
C PRO A 341 6.79 13.56 -22.72
N GLY A 342 5.58 13.02 -22.81
CA GLY A 342 5.13 12.22 -23.95
C GLY A 342 5.47 10.72 -23.89
N GLU A 343 6.26 10.26 -22.92
CA GLU A 343 6.51 8.84 -22.72
C GLU A 343 5.72 8.29 -21.54
N SER A 344 5.24 7.06 -21.70
CA SER A 344 4.63 6.35 -20.57
C SER A 344 5.71 5.96 -19.56
N PRO A 345 5.53 6.22 -18.26
CA PRO A 345 6.48 5.82 -17.22
C PRO A 345 6.75 4.30 -17.19
N HIS A 346 5.94 3.52 -17.92
CA HIS A 346 6.05 2.07 -17.98
C HIS A 346 7.06 1.55 -19.03
N PHE A 347 7.63 2.40 -19.88
CA PHE A 347 8.54 1.96 -20.93
C PHE A 347 10.02 1.96 -20.52
N ALA A 348 10.40 2.74 -19.53
CA ALA A 348 11.79 2.77 -19.05
C ALA A 348 11.92 1.88 -17.80
N ASP A 349 12.91 0.98 -17.81
CA ASP A 349 13.16 0.02 -16.71
C ASP A 349 13.19 0.67 -15.32
N PHE A 350 13.81 1.83 -15.22
CA PHE A 350 13.96 2.55 -13.96
C PHE A 350 12.83 3.52 -13.65
N SER A 351 12.09 4.00 -14.66
CA SER A 351 10.98 4.92 -14.44
C SER A 351 9.85 4.28 -13.66
N VAL A 352 9.58 3.00 -13.89
CA VAL A 352 8.57 2.26 -13.13
C VAL A 352 9.02 1.99 -11.71
N ALA A 353 10.27 1.59 -11.53
CA ALA A 353 10.82 1.37 -10.20
C ALA A 353 10.85 2.69 -9.39
N GLY A 354 11.23 3.80 -10.02
CA GLY A 354 11.23 5.11 -9.40
C GLY A 354 9.83 5.61 -9.02
N TYR A 355 8.85 5.32 -9.85
CA TYR A 355 7.44 5.68 -9.61
C TYR A 355 6.90 5.08 -8.31
N PHE A 356 7.37 3.88 -7.92
CA PHE A 356 6.98 3.19 -6.71
C PHE A 356 8.05 3.26 -5.61
N PHE A 357 8.87 4.31 -5.58
CA PHE A 357 9.98 4.38 -4.66
C PHE A 357 9.52 4.35 -3.20
N TYR A 358 8.74 5.34 -2.76
CA TYR A 358 8.26 5.38 -1.36
C TYR A 358 7.27 4.26 -1.07
N TYR A 359 6.46 3.87 -2.03
CA TYR A 359 5.59 2.71 -1.93
C TYR A 359 6.38 1.43 -1.60
N GLY A 360 7.47 1.19 -2.33
CA GLY A 360 8.31 0.02 -2.12
C GLY A 360 8.99 0.01 -0.75
N HIS A 361 9.47 1.16 -0.30
CA HIS A 361 10.12 1.29 1.01
C HIS A 361 9.11 1.17 2.17
N PHE A 362 7.90 1.69 2.00
CA PHE A 362 6.82 1.53 2.98
C PHE A 362 6.47 0.05 3.22
N TYR A 363 6.32 -0.72 2.15
CA TYR A 363 6.06 -2.16 2.31
C TYR A 363 7.32 -2.96 2.68
N ALA A 364 8.52 -2.46 2.37
CA ALA A 364 9.75 -3.06 2.86
C ALA A 364 9.86 -2.96 4.38
N ALA A 365 9.48 -1.82 4.97
CA ALA A 365 9.44 -1.69 6.43
C ALA A 365 8.50 -2.73 7.06
N LYS A 366 7.32 -2.94 6.51
CA LYS A 366 6.40 -3.99 6.96
C LYS A 366 6.96 -5.42 6.73
N CYS A 367 7.73 -5.65 5.65
CA CYS A 367 8.43 -6.93 5.48
C CYS A 367 9.52 -7.17 6.52
N ILE A 368 10.17 -6.11 7.00
CA ILE A 368 11.19 -6.19 8.06
C ILE A 368 10.55 -6.66 9.37
N GLU A 369 9.35 -6.18 9.69
CA GLU A 369 8.59 -6.61 10.89
C GLU A 369 8.28 -8.12 10.88
N GLU A 370 8.20 -8.75 9.70
CA GLU A 370 8.00 -10.20 9.54
C GLU A 370 9.28 -11.02 9.75
N LEU A 371 10.46 -10.40 9.82
CA LEU A 371 11.73 -11.08 10.05
C LEU A 371 11.98 -11.29 11.55
N PRO A 372 12.86 -12.24 11.92
CA PRO A 372 13.31 -12.37 13.29
C PRO A 372 13.85 -11.05 13.86
N ALA A 373 13.46 -10.70 15.09
CA ALA A 373 13.80 -9.42 15.73
C ALA A 373 15.31 -9.08 15.67
N ALA A 374 16.18 -10.09 15.76
CA ALA A 374 17.64 -9.89 15.69
C ALA A 374 18.14 -9.41 14.30
N GLU A 375 17.35 -9.56 13.24
CA GLU A 375 17.72 -9.20 11.88
C GLU A 375 17.13 -7.84 11.46
N GLN A 376 16.08 -7.38 12.13
CA GLN A 376 15.36 -6.16 11.79
C GLN A 376 16.24 -4.91 11.83
N PRO A 377 17.11 -4.69 12.85
CA PRO A 377 17.93 -3.50 12.93
C PRO A 377 18.81 -3.26 11.70
N PHE A 378 19.35 -4.32 11.10
CA PHE A 378 20.17 -4.20 9.89
C PHE A 378 19.41 -3.52 8.74
N TYR A 379 18.18 -3.93 8.49
CA TYR A 379 17.36 -3.36 7.42
C TYR A 379 16.74 -2.01 7.79
N GLN A 380 16.40 -1.83 9.06
CA GLN A 380 15.88 -0.55 9.58
C GLN A 380 16.92 0.56 9.40
N ASP A 381 18.20 0.30 9.74
CA ASP A 381 19.31 1.24 9.52
C ASP A 381 19.47 1.59 8.04
N HIS A 382 19.35 0.62 7.16
CA HIS A 382 19.41 0.87 5.72
C HIS A 382 18.26 1.75 5.24
N LEU A 383 17.03 1.51 5.68
CA LEU A 383 15.89 2.35 5.30
C LEU A 383 16.04 3.79 5.82
N ALA A 384 16.48 3.96 7.05
CA ALA A 384 16.75 5.30 7.62
C ALA A 384 17.83 6.04 6.81
N ASN A 385 18.96 5.37 6.52
CA ASN A 385 20.06 5.91 5.71
C ASN A 385 19.64 6.26 4.28
N ILE A 386 18.66 5.55 3.72
CA ILE A 386 18.10 5.84 2.40
C ILE A 386 17.16 7.04 2.45
N LEU A 387 16.23 7.08 3.40
CA LEU A 387 15.11 8.02 3.37
C LEU A 387 15.46 9.39 3.93
N VAL A 388 16.23 9.47 5.03
CA VAL A 388 16.56 10.74 5.68
C VAL A 388 17.27 11.72 4.74
N PRO A 389 18.28 11.32 3.95
CA PRO A 389 18.94 12.24 3.02
C PRO A 389 18.08 12.67 1.82
N LEU A 390 16.97 11.99 1.56
CA LEU A 390 16.07 12.27 0.45
C LEU A 390 14.95 13.26 0.81
N GLN A 391 14.89 13.71 2.07
CA GLN A 391 13.92 14.70 2.50
C GLN A 391 14.15 16.04 1.81
N GLU A 392 13.08 16.62 1.29
CA GLU A 392 13.13 17.96 0.70
C GLU A 392 13.28 19.06 1.76
N LYS A 393 13.63 20.27 1.32
CA LYS A 393 13.82 21.41 2.21
C LYS A 393 12.54 21.81 2.95
N ASP A 394 11.38 21.56 2.34
CA ASP A 394 10.06 21.80 2.93
C ASP A 394 9.59 20.68 3.88
N GLY A 395 10.41 19.67 4.10
CA GLY A 395 10.11 18.52 4.95
C GLY A 395 9.41 17.36 4.23
N SER A 396 9.04 17.52 2.96
CA SER A 396 8.33 16.51 2.19
C SER A 396 9.25 15.43 1.59
N TRP A 397 8.62 14.34 1.12
CA TRP A 397 9.22 13.35 0.21
C TRP A 397 8.29 13.11 -0.96
N TRP A 398 8.85 12.89 -2.14
CA TRP A 398 8.10 12.50 -3.31
C TRP A 398 8.99 11.85 -4.39
N ASP A 399 8.40 11.00 -5.20
CA ASP A 399 9.11 10.27 -6.25
C ASP A 399 8.65 10.64 -7.67
N PHE A 400 7.35 10.74 -7.89
CA PHE A 400 6.78 11.00 -9.20
C PHE A 400 5.74 12.11 -9.14
N LEU A 401 5.77 13.02 -10.10
CA LEU A 401 4.84 14.14 -10.15
C LEU A 401 3.42 13.66 -10.48
N LEU A 402 2.54 13.68 -9.49
CA LEU A 402 1.15 13.30 -9.59
C LEU A 402 0.29 14.44 -9.02
N TYR A 403 0.16 15.52 -9.78
CA TYR A 403 -0.52 16.75 -9.34
C TYR A 403 -0.03 17.19 -7.95
N ASP A 404 -0.95 17.61 -7.07
CA ASP A 404 -0.66 17.95 -5.68
C ASP A 404 -0.88 16.78 -4.71
N TYR A 405 -0.99 15.55 -5.21
CA TYR A 405 -1.10 14.34 -4.38
C TYR A 405 0.25 13.76 -3.97
N HIS A 406 1.26 13.92 -4.82
CA HIS A 406 2.52 13.18 -4.73
C HIS A 406 3.34 13.49 -3.47
N GLN A 407 3.40 14.76 -3.03
CA GLN A 407 4.16 15.14 -1.86
C GLN A 407 3.53 14.59 -0.58
N ALA A 408 2.22 14.76 -0.38
CA ALA A 408 1.57 14.23 0.81
C ALA A 408 1.58 12.70 0.86
N ALA A 409 1.39 12.01 -0.29
CA ALA A 409 1.47 10.56 -0.37
C ALA A 409 2.88 10.04 -0.06
N GLY A 410 3.90 10.61 -0.70
CA GLY A 410 5.30 10.22 -0.46
C GLY A 410 5.75 10.52 0.96
N THR A 411 5.33 11.67 1.52
CA THR A 411 5.63 12.04 2.90
C THR A 411 4.94 11.10 3.89
N GLY A 412 3.67 10.78 3.66
CA GLY A 412 2.94 9.81 4.48
C GLY A 412 3.66 8.46 4.54
N MET A 413 4.01 7.91 3.38
CA MET A 413 4.75 6.64 3.31
C MET A 413 6.15 6.74 3.96
N ALA A 414 6.90 7.83 3.72
CA ALA A 414 8.24 7.99 4.27
C ALA A 414 8.23 8.16 5.80
N VAL A 415 7.31 8.94 6.35
CA VAL A 415 7.16 9.13 7.80
C VAL A 415 6.80 7.79 8.47
N SER A 416 5.78 7.09 7.96
CA SER A 416 5.42 5.77 8.48
C SER A 416 6.56 4.75 8.39
N THR A 417 7.37 4.82 7.32
CA THR A 417 8.57 3.98 7.20
C THR A 417 9.61 4.34 8.26
N LEU A 418 9.93 5.64 8.43
CA LEU A 418 10.95 6.08 9.37
C LEU A 418 10.57 5.80 10.82
N VAL A 419 9.29 5.90 11.19
CA VAL A 419 8.83 5.49 12.53
C VAL A 419 9.18 4.03 12.81
N ARG A 420 8.98 3.14 11.82
CA ARG A 420 9.31 1.72 11.92
C ARG A 420 10.82 1.41 11.91
N THR A 421 11.66 2.40 11.64
CA THR A 421 13.12 2.24 11.72
C THR A 421 13.69 2.65 13.07
N LEU A 422 12.88 3.18 13.98
CA LEU A 422 13.29 3.47 15.34
C LEU A 422 13.35 2.15 16.11
N HIS A 423 14.54 1.82 16.60
CA HIS A 423 14.75 0.66 17.47
C HIS A 423 14.10 0.91 18.82
N GLU A 424 13.39 -0.08 19.39
CA GLU A 424 12.90 -0.07 20.76
C GLU A 424 14.05 -0.24 21.78
#